data_3b63c5b96616f89f083d2f177b38d34e
#
_entry.id   3b63c5b96616f89f083d2f177b38d34e
#
_cell.length_a   1.000
_cell.length_b   1.000
_cell.length_c   1.000
_cell.angle_alpha   90.00
_cell.angle_beta   90.00
_cell.angle_gamma   90.00
#
_symmetry.space_group_name_H-M   'P 1'
#
loop_
_entity.id
_entity.type
_entity.pdbx_description
1 polymer ?
#
loop_
_entity_poly.entity_id
_entity_poly.type
_entity_poly.pdbx_seq_one_letter_code
_entity_poly.pdbx_strand_id
1 'polypeptide(L)'
;SSAASDVYKRQDWGLVVVCDDLETCAQLSDSFAPEHLELLVERPEALADRIQHAGAIFLGPWSPEAVGDYLAGPNHTLPTCAAARFSGALSVETFMRHTSMIQFNRAALDATASAVCELAESEGLHSHAESVRKRLS
;
A
#
# COMPACT_ATOMS: atom_id res chain seq x y z
N SER A 1 1.32 -33.26 -3.23
CA SER A 1 0.32 -32.52 -2.47
C SER A 1 0.84 -31.13 -2.09
N SER A 2 -0.03 -30.21 -1.75
CA SER A 2 0.35 -28.86 -1.29
C SER A 2 1.29 -28.92 -0.09
N ALA A 3 1.05 -29.80 0.86
CA ALA A 3 1.90 -29.99 2.05
C ALA A 3 3.35 -30.39 1.71
N ALA A 4 3.55 -31.25 0.71
CA ALA A 4 4.91 -31.59 0.25
C ALA A 4 5.59 -30.39 -0.41
N SER A 5 4.86 -29.60 -1.22
CA SER A 5 5.37 -28.37 -1.82
C SER A 5 5.83 -27.36 -0.76
N ASP A 6 5.09 -27.23 0.34
CA ASP A 6 5.43 -26.31 1.43
C ASP A 6 6.71 -26.75 2.19
N VAL A 7 6.93 -28.04 2.35
CA VAL A 7 8.18 -28.55 2.95
C VAL A 7 9.39 -28.20 2.07
N TYR A 8 9.31 -28.42 0.76
CA TYR A 8 10.40 -28.07 -0.15
C TYR A 8 10.65 -26.55 -0.19
N LYS A 9 9.62 -25.75 -0.20
CA LYS A 9 9.77 -24.26 -0.16
C LYS A 9 10.53 -23.80 1.09
N ARG A 10 10.24 -24.38 2.25
CA ARG A 10 10.96 -24.06 3.49
C ARG A 10 12.42 -24.48 3.44
N GLN A 11 12.74 -25.61 2.83
CA GLN A 11 14.11 -26.10 2.69
C GLN A 11 14.94 -25.23 1.73
N ASP A 12 14.35 -24.83 0.61
CA ASP A 12 15.05 -24.12 -0.45
C ASP A 12 15.11 -22.59 -0.23
N TRP A 13 14.07 -22.00 0.43
CA TRP A 13 13.89 -20.56 0.56
C TRP A 13 13.76 -20.07 2.00
N GLY A 14 13.80 -20.99 2.97
CA GLY A 14 13.76 -20.60 4.38
C GLY A 14 15.02 -19.81 4.77
N LEU A 15 14.84 -18.67 5.41
CA LEU A 15 15.90 -17.80 5.88
C LEU A 15 15.70 -17.48 7.36
N VAL A 16 16.74 -17.57 8.15
CA VAL A 16 16.79 -17.10 9.54
C VAL A 16 17.81 -15.97 9.62
N VAL A 17 17.36 -14.82 10.08
CA VAL A 17 18.21 -13.65 10.27
C VAL A 17 18.19 -13.25 11.74
N VAL A 18 19.37 -13.08 12.33
CA VAL A 18 19.54 -12.56 13.68
C VAL A 18 19.92 -11.09 13.58
N CYS A 19 19.12 -10.24 14.22
CA CYS A 19 19.32 -8.79 14.26
C CYS A 19 19.64 -8.34 15.69
N ASP A 20 20.35 -7.24 15.82
CA ASP A 20 20.75 -6.70 17.13
C ASP A 20 19.57 -6.02 17.86
N ASP A 21 18.56 -5.56 17.12
CA ASP A 21 17.40 -4.87 17.66
C ASP A 21 16.13 -5.07 16.80
N LEU A 22 14.97 -4.71 17.37
CA LEU A 22 13.67 -4.82 16.70
C LEU A 22 13.47 -3.79 15.59
N GLU A 23 14.19 -2.67 15.61
CA GLU A 23 14.14 -1.68 14.52
C GLU A 23 14.72 -2.27 13.24
N THR A 24 15.86 -2.91 13.33
CA THR A 24 16.49 -3.63 12.22
C THR A 24 15.61 -4.76 11.71
N CYS A 25 14.92 -5.47 12.64
CA CYS A 25 13.93 -6.50 12.25
C CYS A 25 12.78 -5.89 11.44
N ALA A 26 12.24 -4.74 11.85
CA ALA A 26 11.15 -4.05 11.14
C ALA A 26 11.58 -3.61 9.74
N GLN A 27 12.75 -2.99 9.61
CA GLN A 27 13.29 -2.55 8.33
C GLN A 27 13.53 -3.72 7.37
N LEU A 28 14.03 -4.84 7.90
CA LEU A 28 14.22 -6.05 7.12
C LEU A 28 12.87 -6.63 6.66
N SER A 29 11.88 -6.70 7.55
CA SER A 29 10.52 -7.11 7.21
C SER A 29 9.92 -6.24 6.10
N ASP A 30 10.02 -4.93 6.21
CA ASP A 30 9.53 -4.00 5.18
C ASP A 30 10.25 -4.18 3.84
N SER A 31 11.53 -4.54 3.87
CA SER A 31 12.28 -4.83 2.65
C SER A 31 11.79 -6.10 1.93
N PHE A 32 11.23 -7.06 2.67
CA PHE A 32 10.57 -8.24 2.12
C PHE A 32 9.13 -7.95 1.68
N ALA A 33 8.43 -7.08 2.40
CA ALA A 33 7.00 -6.83 2.24
C ALA A 33 6.19 -8.13 2.22
N PRO A 34 6.18 -8.87 3.34
CA PRO A 34 5.61 -10.21 3.40
C PRO A 34 4.10 -10.19 3.22
N GLU A 35 3.56 -11.30 2.72
CA GLU A 35 2.13 -11.55 2.67
C GLU A 35 1.55 -11.68 4.09
N HIS A 36 2.19 -12.49 4.93
CA HIS A 36 1.86 -12.68 6.33
C HIS A 36 3.05 -12.33 7.21
N LEU A 37 2.83 -11.52 8.24
CA LEU A 37 3.83 -11.15 9.23
C LEU A 37 3.33 -11.48 10.62
N GLU A 38 3.97 -12.42 11.31
CA GLU A 38 3.71 -12.70 12.73
C GLU A 38 4.72 -11.95 13.61
N LEU A 39 4.22 -11.19 14.59
CA LEU A 39 5.03 -10.47 15.57
C LEU A 39 4.96 -11.14 16.94
N LEU A 40 5.87 -12.07 17.21
CA LEU A 40 5.95 -12.83 18.46
C LEU A 40 6.95 -12.15 19.43
N VAL A 41 6.64 -10.94 19.84
CA VAL A 41 7.46 -10.11 20.73
C VAL A 41 6.66 -9.63 21.95
N GLU A 42 7.33 -9.07 22.95
CA GLU A 42 6.70 -8.62 24.20
C GLU A 42 5.65 -7.52 23.99
N ARG A 43 5.90 -6.60 23.04
CA ARG A 43 5.00 -5.48 22.69
C ARG A 43 4.75 -5.45 21.18
N PRO A 44 3.93 -6.36 20.67
CA PRO A 44 3.75 -6.50 19.22
C PRO A 44 3.07 -5.28 18.58
N GLU A 45 2.17 -4.59 19.28
CA GLU A 45 1.49 -3.39 18.77
C GLU A 45 2.49 -2.26 18.50
N ALA A 46 3.42 -2.05 19.44
CA ALA A 46 4.44 -1.01 19.31
C ALA A 46 5.43 -1.28 18.16
N LEU A 47 5.64 -2.56 17.81
CA LEU A 47 6.43 -2.93 16.65
C LEU A 47 5.62 -2.81 15.36
N ALA A 48 4.33 -3.18 15.39
CA ALA A 48 3.43 -3.07 14.25
C ALA A 48 3.31 -1.63 13.73
N ASP A 49 3.31 -0.64 14.62
CA ASP A 49 3.29 0.78 14.26
C ASP A 49 4.50 1.23 13.41
N ARG A 50 5.54 0.42 13.35
CA ARG A 50 6.75 0.69 12.55
C ARG A 50 6.78 -0.05 11.22
N ILE A 51 5.90 -1.03 11.04
CA ILE A 51 5.81 -1.82 9.81
C ILE A 51 4.98 -1.04 8.78
N GLN A 52 5.53 -0.88 7.59
CA GLN A 52 4.90 -0.18 6.48
C GLN A 52 4.38 -1.14 5.41
N HIS A 53 4.99 -2.31 5.27
CA HIS A 53 4.76 -3.20 4.15
C HIS A 53 4.52 -4.64 4.60
N ALA A 54 3.24 -4.96 4.88
CA ALA A 54 2.80 -6.34 5.09
C ALA A 54 1.37 -6.52 4.56
N GLY A 55 1.05 -7.69 4.04
CA GLY A 55 -0.31 -8.03 3.60
C GLY A 55 -1.27 -8.17 4.77
N ALA A 56 -0.85 -8.88 5.83
CA ALA A 56 -1.52 -8.99 7.11
C ALA A 56 -0.48 -9.07 8.25
N ILE A 57 -0.80 -8.49 9.40
CA ILE A 57 0.06 -8.52 10.60
C ILE A 57 -0.69 -9.23 11.72
N PHE A 58 -0.07 -10.26 12.29
CA PHE A 58 -0.59 -11.08 13.38
C PHE A 58 0.16 -10.76 14.68
N LEU A 59 -0.57 -10.34 15.70
CA LEU A 59 0.01 -9.78 16.91
C LEU A 59 0.00 -10.80 18.06
N GLY A 60 1.18 -11.18 18.51
CA GLY A 60 1.38 -12.03 19.67
C GLY A 60 1.06 -13.51 19.45
N PRO A 61 1.27 -14.33 20.49
CA PRO A 61 1.26 -15.81 20.36
C PRO A 61 -0.16 -16.40 20.18
N TRP A 62 -1.21 -15.62 20.36
CA TRP A 62 -2.60 -16.07 20.24
C TRP A 62 -3.25 -15.70 18.91
N SER A 63 -2.50 -15.15 17.98
CA SER A 63 -2.96 -14.73 16.66
C SER A 63 -2.22 -15.48 15.55
N PRO A 64 -2.41 -16.80 15.44
CA PRO A 64 -1.77 -17.56 14.36
C PRO A 64 -2.38 -17.17 13.00
N GLU A 65 -1.61 -17.29 11.95
CA GLU A 65 -1.99 -16.97 10.55
C GLU A 65 -3.34 -17.60 10.15
N ALA A 66 -3.58 -18.86 10.51
CA ALA A 66 -4.82 -19.56 10.20
C ALA A 66 -6.10 -18.88 10.74
N VAL A 67 -6.01 -18.11 11.82
CA VAL A 67 -7.16 -17.33 12.30
C VAL A 67 -7.54 -16.23 11.30
N GLY A 68 -6.55 -15.62 10.66
CA GLY A 68 -6.76 -14.63 9.62
C GLY A 68 -7.51 -15.18 8.43
N ASP A 69 -7.17 -16.39 7.99
CA ASP A 69 -7.76 -17.02 6.83
C ASP A 69 -9.22 -17.43 7.03
N TYR A 70 -9.60 -17.83 8.25
CA TYR A 70 -10.87 -18.51 8.45
C TYR A 70 -11.89 -17.76 9.32
N LEU A 71 -11.46 -16.96 10.29
CA LEU A 71 -12.40 -16.44 11.29
C LEU A 71 -12.21 -14.99 11.71
N ALA A 72 -11.05 -14.39 11.52
CA ALA A 72 -10.76 -13.04 12.00
C ALA A 72 -11.56 -11.93 11.30
N GLY A 73 -12.13 -12.22 10.12
CA GLY A 73 -12.98 -11.30 9.37
C GLY A 73 -12.33 -10.64 8.15
N PRO A 74 -11.03 -10.30 8.14
CA PRO A 74 -10.39 -9.83 6.91
C PRO A 74 -10.39 -10.89 5.81
N ASN A 75 -10.20 -10.44 4.57
CA ASN A 75 -10.09 -11.36 3.44
C ASN A 75 -8.72 -12.04 3.44
N HIS A 76 -8.68 -13.34 3.14
CA HIS A 76 -7.44 -14.11 3.04
C HIS A 76 -6.70 -13.94 1.70
N THR A 77 -7.29 -13.24 0.73
CA THR A 77 -6.61 -12.88 -0.52
C THR A 77 -5.73 -11.67 -0.27
N LEU A 78 -4.46 -11.92 -0.02
CA LEU A 78 -3.45 -10.96 0.37
C LEU A 78 -2.49 -10.64 -0.77
N PRO A 79 -1.79 -9.52 -0.74
CA PRO A 79 -0.79 -9.17 -1.74
C PRO A 79 0.43 -10.08 -1.63
N THR A 80 0.78 -10.77 -2.72
CA THR A 80 1.96 -11.66 -2.83
C THR A 80 3.12 -10.97 -3.55
N CYS A 81 4.29 -11.60 -3.56
CA CYS A 81 5.46 -11.13 -4.32
C CYS A 81 5.84 -9.67 -4.01
N ALA A 82 5.86 -9.32 -2.74
CA ALA A 82 6.18 -7.99 -2.24
C ALA A 82 5.20 -6.88 -2.70
N ALA A 83 4.01 -7.23 -3.21
CA ALA A 83 2.98 -6.28 -3.60
C ALA A 83 2.38 -5.53 -2.41
N ALA A 84 2.63 -5.96 -1.17
CA ALA A 84 2.23 -5.25 0.04
C ALA A 84 2.80 -3.82 0.14
N ARG A 85 3.79 -3.46 -0.69
CA ARG A 85 4.30 -2.08 -0.81
C ARG A 85 3.32 -1.09 -1.43
N PHE A 86 2.33 -1.56 -2.18
CA PHE A 86 1.41 -0.69 -2.94
C PHE A 86 -0.02 -1.22 -3.03
N SER A 87 -0.31 -2.37 -2.44
CA SER A 87 -1.66 -2.93 -2.39
C SER A 87 -1.94 -3.59 -1.04
N GLY A 88 -3.20 -3.61 -0.64
CA GLY A 88 -3.68 -4.30 0.56
C GLY A 88 -4.42 -5.60 0.25
N ALA A 89 -4.99 -6.22 1.29
CA ALA A 89 -5.89 -7.34 1.15
C ALA A 89 -7.11 -7.00 0.28
N LEU A 90 -7.67 -8.01 -0.37
CA LEU A 90 -8.91 -7.85 -1.13
C LEU A 90 -10.04 -7.36 -0.21
N SER A 91 -10.68 -6.27 -0.60
CA SER A 91 -11.76 -5.64 0.16
C SER A 91 -12.85 -5.08 -0.77
N VAL A 92 -13.94 -4.60 -0.20
CA VAL A 92 -14.99 -3.90 -0.98
C VAL A 92 -14.40 -2.69 -1.73
N GLU A 93 -13.45 -2.00 -1.12
CA GLU A 93 -12.78 -0.83 -1.71
C GLU A 93 -12.01 -1.17 -2.99
N THR A 94 -11.52 -2.41 -3.11
CA THR A 94 -10.85 -2.91 -4.32
C THR A 94 -11.76 -2.84 -5.56
N PHE A 95 -13.07 -2.93 -5.36
CA PHE A 95 -14.08 -2.87 -6.43
C PHE A 95 -14.69 -1.48 -6.60
N MET A 96 -14.29 -0.52 -5.78
CA MET A 96 -14.71 0.87 -5.87
C MET A 96 -13.72 1.68 -6.70
N ARG A 97 -14.21 2.76 -7.28
CA ARG A 97 -13.37 3.74 -7.97
C ARG A 97 -13.69 5.14 -7.50
N HIS A 98 -12.69 5.96 -7.47
CA HIS A 98 -12.85 7.39 -7.21
C HIS A 98 -12.99 8.14 -8.53
N THR A 99 -13.93 9.08 -8.59
CA THR A 99 -14.09 9.99 -9.71
C THR A 99 -14.00 11.42 -9.17
N SER A 100 -13.05 12.19 -9.67
CA SER A 100 -12.94 13.61 -9.30
C SER A 100 -14.04 14.41 -10.02
N MET A 101 -14.80 15.17 -9.24
CA MET A 101 -15.76 16.15 -9.76
C MET A 101 -15.18 17.55 -9.52
N ILE A 102 -14.91 18.26 -10.60
CA ILE A 102 -14.25 19.57 -10.56
C ILE A 102 -15.22 20.61 -11.09
N GLN A 103 -15.51 21.61 -10.27
CA GLN A 103 -16.37 22.74 -10.66
C GLN A 103 -15.67 24.06 -10.29
N PHE A 104 -15.48 24.89 -11.29
CA PHE A 104 -15.01 26.28 -11.13
C PHE A 104 -16.11 27.26 -11.56
N ASN A 105 -16.25 28.34 -10.85
CA ASN A 105 -16.95 29.49 -11.35
C ASN A 105 -15.99 30.45 -12.10
N ARG A 106 -16.53 31.47 -12.78
CA ARG A 106 -15.71 32.41 -13.56
C ARG A 106 -14.64 33.11 -12.70
N ALA A 107 -14.97 33.54 -11.49
CA ALA A 107 -14.04 34.22 -10.61
C ALA A 107 -12.89 33.34 -10.16
N ALA A 108 -13.17 32.06 -9.84
CA ALA A 108 -12.14 31.11 -9.47
C ALA A 108 -11.22 30.73 -10.66
N LEU A 109 -11.80 30.63 -11.87
CA LEU A 109 -11.01 30.41 -13.07
C LEU A 109 -10.10 31.58 -13.38
N ASP A 110 -10.66 32.82 -13.30
CA ASP A 110 -9.90 34.04 -13.54
C ASP A 110 -8.71 34.19 -12.58
N ALA A 111 -8.94 33.92 -11.29
CA ALA A 111 -7.90 33.99 -10.26
C ALA A 111 -6.76 32.98 -10.45
N THR A 112 -6.98 31.87 -11.17
CA THR A 112 -6.00 30.78 -11.34
C THR A 112 -5.46 30.67 -12.76
N ALA A 113 -6.03 31.40 -13.71
CA ALA A 113 -5.76 31.26 -15.14
C ALA A 113 -4.28 31.43 -15.51
N SER A 114 -3.61 32.44 -14.93
CA SER A 114 -2.18 32.67 -15.20
C SER A 114 -1.33 31.44 -14.85
N ALA A 115 -1.50 30.94 -13.63
CA ALA A 115 -0.74 29.78 -13.16
C ALA A 115 -1.01 28.52 -14.00
N VAL A 116 -2.29 28.29 -14.38
CA VAL A 116 -2.64 27.15 -15.24
C VAL A 116 -2.01 27.29 -16.62
N CYS A 117 -2.03 28.49 -17.22
CA CYS A 117 -1.42 28.73 -18.53
C CYS A 117 0.11 28.57 -18.49
N GLU A 118 0.77 29.11 -17.47
CA GLU A 118 2.22 28.98 -17.29
C GLU A 118 2.65 27.52 -17.14
N LEU A 119 1.96 26.75 -16.31
CA LEU A 119 2.23 25.31 -16.16
C LEU A 119 2.02 24.55 -17.47
N ALA A 120 0.88 24.79 -18.14
CA ALA A 120 0.59 24.12 -19.40
C ALA A 120 1.62 24.45 -20.48
N GLU A 121 2.07 25.69 -20.55
CA GLU A 121 3.11 26.13 -21.52
C GLU A 121 4.49 25.52 -21.19
N SER A 122 4.84 25.43 -19.90
CA SER A 122 6.08 24.81 -19.46
C SER A 122 6.18 23.32 -19.84
N GLU A 123 5.02 22.65 -19.93
CA GLU A 123 4.89 21.26 -20.40
C GLU A 123 4.73 21.15 -21.93
N GLY A 124 4.69 22.27 -22.66
CA GLY A 124 4.45 22.30 -24.11
C GLY A 124 2.99 22.03 -24.50
N LEU A 125 2.06 22.08 -23.55
CA LEU A 125 0.62 21.80 -23.75
C LEU A 125 -0.16 23.09 -24.11
N HIS A 126 0.21 23.73 -25.21
CA HIS A 126 -0.36 25.02 -25.63
C HIS A 126 -1.88 25.00 -25.76
N SER A 127 -2.47 23.89 -26.23
CA SER A 127 -3.94 23.74 -26.31
C SER A 127 -4.64 23.80 -24.97
N HIS A 128 -3.99 23.35 -23.90
CA HIS A 128 -4.53 23.45 -22.53
C HIS A 128 -4.56 24.92 -22.08
N ALA A 129 -3.47 25.65 -22.27
CA ALA A 129 -3.44 27.10 -21.96
C ALA A 129 -4.49 27.86 -22.77
N GLU A 130 -4.62 27.58 -24.05
CA GLU A 130 -5.61 28.23 -24.91
C GLU A 130 -7.05 27.93 -24.51
N SER A 131 -7.32 26.73 -23.98
CA SER A 131 -8.63 26.36 -23.49
C SER A 131 -9.09 27.22 -22.30
N VAL A 132 -8.15 27.66 -21.45
CA VAL A 132 -8.40 28.55 -20.32
C VAL A 132 -8.63 29.96 -20.83
N ARG A 133 -7.76 30.50 -21.70
CA ARG A 133 -7.86 31.85 -22.26
C ARG A 133 -9.19 32.09 -22.95
N LYS A 134 -9.65 31.13 -23.75
CA LYS A 134 -10.94 31.21 -24.46
C LYS A 134 -12.18 31.24 -23.56
N ARG A 135 -12.07 30.79 -22.32
CA ARG A 135 -13.19 30.85 -21.36
C ARG A 135 -13.27 32.18 -20.63
N LEU A 136 -12.20 32.94 -20.65
CA LEU A 136 -12.08 34.25 -20.00
C LEU A 136 -12.23 35.43 -20.95
N SER A 137 -11.99 35.19 -22.25
CA SER A 137 -12.33 36.14 -23.33
C SER A 137 -13.85 36.21 -23.54
#